data_807346519e0ac13e3f096b6b5f5973e6
#
_entry.id   807346519e0ac13e3f096b6b5f5973e6
#
_cell.length_a   1.000
_cell.length_b   1.000
_cell.length_c   1.000
_cell.angle_alpha   90.00
_cell.angle_beta   90.00
_cell.angle_gamma   90.00
#
_symmetry.space_group_name_H-M   'P 1'
#
loop_
_entity.id
_entity.type
_entity.pdbx_description
1 polymer ?
#
loop_
_entity_poly.entity_id
_entity_poly.type
_entity_poly.pdbx_seq_one_letter_code
_entity_poly.pdbx_strand_id
1 'polypeptide(L)'
;MSVAPTSDPLLRPFQLRHLTLRNRLISTAHEPFYSEDGMPKDRYRLYHMEKAKGGIALTMTAGSAVVSPDSPPVFGNLLAYKDEIVPWMRRLADDCHAHGAAVMIQLTHLGRRTVWNKADWLPVLAPSPVREAAHRAFPKVVEDWDIARIVADYAAAAARMDAAGLDGIEIEAYGHLPDQFWSPATNHRDDAYGGSLDNRLRFIRQVLDAVRSATDPRFIVGVRMVADEDWEVGLSREEGIDIAQRLVATGQVDFLNVIRGHMDTDAALTRLIPIQGMRAAPHLDFAGEVRAATRFPVFHAARIQDVATARYAIAAGKLDMVGMTRAHIAEPHIGRLLAEGREAEIRPCVGATYCLDRIYEGNDAVCVHNAATGREATMPHVIAPAEGPRRKIVVVGAGPGGLEAARVAAARGHEVTLFEAADKPGGQILLACRLARRKELIGIIDWRMQRLEAAGVQPRFATFADAPDVLAEVPDVVILATGGVPNTAVLEDGNELVVSTWDILSGTVAPASRVLVFDDNGGHPAMQTAELLAEAGSAVEIISPERYFAPEMGGMNHTLYAAAFHRHSVRITINARLLSVRREGNALSATIGSDHGPERFERLVDQVVVEHGTLPPTELYDALRP
;
A
#
# COMPACT_ATOMS: atom_id res chain seq x y z
N MET A 1 12.70 -8.09 -36.51
CA MET A 1 13.52 -9.18 -35.91
C MET A 1 12.57 -10.04 -35.09
N SER A 2 12.39 -11.35 -35.43
CA SER A 2 11.61 -12.25 -34.59
C SER A 2 12.41 -12.51 -33.32
N VAL A 3 11.91 -12.00 -32.20
CA VAL A 3 12.44 -12.31 -30.88
C VAL A 3 12.26 -13.81 -30.64
N ALA A 4 13.33 -14.52 -30.33
CA ALA A 4 13.22 -15.93 -29.93
C ALA A 4 12.23 -16.07 -28.78
N PRO A 5 11.38 -17.11 -28.75
CA PRO A 5 10.41 -17.28 -27.69
C PRO A 5 11.10 -17.33 -26.33
N THR A 6 10.79 -16.38 -25.47
CA THR A 6 11.33 -16.33 -24.12
C THR A 6 10.91 -17.56 -23.31
N SER A 7 11.84 -18.13 -22.53
CA SER A 7 11.53 -19.22 -21.60
C SER A 7 10.79 -18.73 -20.35
N ASP A 8 10.87 -17.43 -20.03
CA ASP A 8 10.18 -16.87 -18.87
C ASP A 8 8.66 -16.80 -19.10
N PRO A 9 7.85 -17.50 -18.29
CA PRO A 9 6.39 -17.51 -18.45
C PRO A 9 5.76 -16.12 -18.29
N LEU A 10 6.37 -15.21 -17.52
CA LEU A 10 5.87 -13.84 -17.35
C LEU A 10 6.00 -12.99 -18.61
N LEU A 11 7.02 -13.24 -19.43
CA LEU A 11 7.29 -12.48 -20.66
C LEU A 11 6.54 -13.02 -21.89
N ARG A 12 5.79 -14.11 -21.75
CA ARG A 12 4.97 -14.64 -22.86
C ARG A 12 3.76 -13.75 -23.10
N PRO A 13 3.44 -13.41 -24.36
CA PRO A 13 2.26 -12.63 -24.68
C PRO A 13 0.97 -13.35 -24.27
N PHE A 14 -0.08 -12.58 -24.06
CA PHE A 14 -1.42 -13.08 -23.77
C PHE A 14 -2.44 -12.48 -24.73
N GLN A 15 -3.29 -13.33 -25.31
CA GLN A 15 -4.37 -12.89 -26.18
C GLN A 15 -5.64 -12.71 -25.38
N LEU A 16 -6.14 -11.46 -25.28
CA LEU A 16 -7.41 -11.12 -24.68
C LEU A 16 -8.35 -10.62 -25.79
N ARG A 17 -9.20 -11.47 -26.31
CA ARG A 17 -9.98 -11.23 -27.53
C ARG A 17 -9.06 -10.78 -28.69
N HIS A 18 -9.26 -9.55 -29.19
CA HIS A 18 -8.45 -8.94 -30.25
C HIS A 18 -7.14 -8.32 -29.75
N LEU A 19 -7.04 -8.07 -28.44
CA LEU A 19 -5.90 -7.37 -27.83
C LEU A 19 -4.77 -8.35 -27.50
N THR A 20 -3.59 -8.12 -28.04
CA THR A 20 -2.39 -8.89 -27.71
C THR A 20 -1.59 -8.14 -26.63
N LEU A 21 -1.66 -8.64 -25.41
CA LEU A 21 -0.86 -8.13 -24.29
C LEU A 21 0.56 -8.71 -24.39
N ARG A 22 1.58 -7.83 -24.36
CA ARG A 22 2.97 -8.20 -24.64
C ARG A 22 3.62 -9.15 -23.63
N ASN A 23 3.07 -9.26 -22.42
CA ASN A 23 3.51 -10.14 -21.34
C ASN A 23 2.36 -10.40 -20.37
N ARG A 24 2.65 -11.04 -19.21
CA ARG A 24 1.65 -11.44 -18.20
C ARG A 24 1.58 -10.50 -17.00
N LEU A 25 2.24 -9.34 -17.04
CA LEU A 25 2.32 -8.39 -15.92
C LEU A 25 1.26 -7.32 -16.05
N ILE A 26 0.51 -7.11 -14.97
CA ILE A 26 -0.46 -6.01 -14.87
C ILE A 26 -0.25 -5.21 -13.57
N SER A 27 -0.56 -3.92 -13.64
CA SER A 27 -0.89 -3.11 -12.47
C SER A 27 -2.41 -3.04 -12.38
N THR A 28 -2.99 -3.75 -11.40
CA THR A 28 -4.44 -3.69 -11.19
C THR A 28 -4.86 -2.30 -10.77
N ALA A 29 -6.11 -1.98 -10.96
CA ALA A 29 -6.70 -0.74 -10.52
C ALA A 29 -6.41 -0.48 -9.03
N HIS A 30 -6.03 0.72 -8.71
CA HIS A 30 -5.80 1.24 -7.36
C HIS A 30 -5.86 2.75 -7.43
N GLU A 31 -6.38 3.37 -6.39
CA GLU A 31 -6.40 4.83 -6.29
C GLU A 31 -5.11 5.31 -5.61
N PRO A 32 -4.24 6.07 -6.29
CA PRO A 32 -3.02 6.61 -5.71
C PRO A 32 -3.24 7.94 -4.99
N PHE A 33 -4.45 8.50 -5.02
CA PHE A 33 -4.78 9.84 -4.53
C PHE A 33 -4.04 10.96 -5.30
N TYR A 34 -3.83 10.78 -6.62
CA TYR A 34 -3.16 11.77 -7.49
C TYR A 34 -4.14 12.53 -8.38
N SER A 35 -5.45 12.30 -8.22
CA SER A 35 -6.46 13.06 -8.94
C SER A 35 -6.45 14.53 -8.51
N GLU A 36 -6.67 15.41 -9.44
CA GLU A 36 -6.84 16.84 -9.22
C GLU A 36 -8.21 17.25 -9.76
N ASP A 37 -9.10 17.75 -8.91
CA ASP A 37 -10.50 18.04 -9.23
C ASP A 37 -11.27 16.81 -9.77
N GLY A 38 -10.86 15.61 -9.35
CA GLY A 38 -11.39 14.34 -9.85
C GLY A 38 -10.96 13.96 -11.26
N MET A 39 -9.90 14.61 -11.81
CA MET A 39 -9.35 14.36 -13.14
C MET A 39 -7.95 13.73 -13.05
N PRO A 40 -7.58 12.82 -13.98
CA PRO A 40 -6.26 12.22 -14.05
C PRO A 40 -5.27 13.16 -14.76
N LYS A 41 -4.93 14.29 -14.10
CA LYS A 41 -4.03 15.30 -14.67
C LYS A 41 -2.59 14.76 -14.77
N ASP A 42 -1.62 15.64 -14.97
CA ASP A 42 -0.26 15.24 -15.37
C ASP A 42 0.43 14.32 -14.35
N ARG A 43 0.25 14.52 -13.03
CA ARG A 43 0.80 13.63 -12.02
C ARG A 43 0.28 12.21 -12.16
N TYR A 44 -1.02 12.06 -12.33
CA TYR A 44 -1.68 10.77 -12.51
C TYR A 44 -1.23 10.09 -13.80
N ARG A 45 -1.21 10.85 -14.90
CA ARG A 45 -0.79 10.42 -16.23
C ARG A 45 0.66 9.91 -16.24
N LEU A 46 1.59 10.70 -15.69
CA LEU A 46 3.02 10.36 -15.65
C LEU A 46 3.29 9.08 -14.85
N TYR A 47 2.58 8.88 -13.74
CA TYR A 47 2.67 7.66 -12.94
C TYR A 47 2.31 6.40 -13.73
N HIS A 48 1.27 6.42 -14.56
CA HIS A 48 0.90 5.30 -15.42
C HIS A 48 1.83 5.16 -16.63
N MET A 49 2.22 6.27 -17.24
CA MET A 49 3.19 6.29 -18.33
C MET A 49 4.52 5.66 -17.92
N GLU A 50 4.99 5.91 -16.70
CA GLU A 50 6.25 5.35 -16.23
C GLU A 50 6.20 3.81 -16.12
N LYS A 51 5.08 3.23 -15.71
CA LYS A 51 4.87 1.77 -15.75
C LYS A 51 4.87 1.23 -17.19
N ALA A 52 4.27 1.97 -18.12
CA ALA A 52 4.28 1.60 -19.54
C ALA A 52 5.71 1.61 -20.12
N LYS A 53 6.52 2.63 -19.84
CA LYS A 53 7.96 2.67 -20.12
C LYS A 53 8.70 1.49 -19.49
N GLY A 54 8.27 1.10 -18.31
CA GLY A 54 8.79 -0.03 -17.56
C GLY A 54 8.45 -1.41 -18.10
N GLY A 55 7.71 -1.48 -19.20
CA GLY A 55 7.47 -2.75 -19.90
C GLY A 55 6.23 -3.51 -19.44
N ILE A 56 5.33 -2.93 -18.65
CA ILE A 56 4.09 -3.59 -18.26
C ILE A 56 3.16 -3.83 -19.47
N ALA A 57 2.39 -4.91 -19.47
CA ALA A 57 1.46 -5.21 -20.55
C ALA A 57 0.15 -4.41 -20.45
N LEU A 58 -0.36 -4.27 -19.24
CA LEU A 58 -1.61 -3.58 -18.96
C LEU A 58 -1.49 -2.76 -17.69
N THR A 59 -1.84 -1.48 -17.74
CA THR A 59 -2.05 -0.66 -16.56
C THR A 59 -3.53 -0.31 -16.42
N MET A 60 -4.10 -0.60 -15.25
CA MET A 60 -5.47 -0.22 -14.92
C MET A 60 -5.43 1.03 -14.05
N THR A 61 -6.12 2.05 -14.51
CA THR A 61 -6.28 3.32 -13.79
C THR A 61 -7.45 3.25 -12.84
N ALA A 62 -7.49 4.17 -11.89
CA ALA A 62 -8.42 4.28 -10.79
C ALA A 62 -8.43 3.02 -9.89
N GLY A 63 -8.78 3.18 -8.71
CA GLY A 63 -9.34 2.19 -7.83
C GLY A 63 -10.64 2.80 -7.42
N SER A 64 -11.70 2.56 -8.22
CA SER A 64 -13.02 3.11 -8.01
C SER A 64 -13.25 4.49 -8.68
N ALA A 65 -13.12 4.61 -10.02
CA ALA A 65 -13.65 5.78 -10.72
C ALA A 65 -15.17 5.81 -10.60
N VAL A 66 -15.71 6.87 -9.99
CA VAL A 66 -17.15 6.94 -9.70
C VAL A 66 -17.96 7.32 -10.92
N VAL A 67 -19.02 6.55 -11.19
CA VAL A 67 -19.86 6.70 -12.39
C VAL A 67 -21.02 7.67 -12.21
N SER A 68 -21.34 8.05 -10.96
CA SER A 68 -22.54 8.84 -10.63
C SER A 68 -22.21 9.86 -9.54
N PRO A 69 -22.85 11.07 -9.56
CA PRO A 69 -22.65 12.10 -8.53
C PRO A 69 -23.07 11.67 -7.14
N ASP A 70 -24.03 10.73 -7.00
CA ASP A 70 -24.47 10.18 -5.73
C ASP A 70 -23.65 8.99 -5.21
N SER A 71 -22.47 8.82 -5.79
CA SER A 71 -21.39 7.99 -5.27
C SER A 71 -20.23 8.89 -4.80
N PRO A 72 -20.32 9.54 -3.61
CA PRO A 72 -19.34 10.53 -3.17
C PRO A 72 -17.91 9.97 -3.13
N PRO A 73 -16.93 10.67 -3.73
CA PRO A 73 -15.55 10.20 -3.78
C PRO A 73 -14.87 10.37 -2.42
N VAL A 74 -14.46 9.27 -1.78
CA VAL A 74 -13.81 9.27 -0.46
C VAL A 74 -12.30 9.02 -0.51
N PHE A 75 -11.80 8.54 -1.66
CA PHE A 75 -10.40 8.13 -1.84
C PHE A 75 -9.67 8.94 -2.92
N GLY A 76 -10.06 10.18 -3.18
CA GLY A 76 -9.53 10.94 -4.32
C GLY A 76 -9.91 10.35 -5.68
N ASN A 77 -11.08 9.73 -5.75
CA ASN A 77 -11.55 8.98 -6.91
C ASN A 77 -11.67 9.87 -8.16
N LEU A 78 -11.43 9.28 -9.32
CA LEU A 78 -11.73 9.90 -10.60
C LEU A 78 -13.25 10.01 -10.82
N LEU A 79 -13.70 11.13 -11.39
CA LEU A 79 -15.12 11.42 -11.63
C LEU A 79 -15.49 11.03 -13.07
N ALA A 80 -15.74 9.73 -13.31
CA ALA A 80 -16.06 9.21 -14.65
C ALA A 80 -17.42 9.64 -15.20
N TYR A 81 -18.27 10.25 -14.37
CA TYR A 81 -19.54 10.82 -14.80
C TYR A 81 -19.42 12.22 -15.46
N LYS A 82 -18.22 12.83 -15.43
CA LYS A 82 -17.96 14.15 -16.04
C LYS A 82 -17.34 14.02 -17.43
N ASP A 83 -17.81 14.79 -18.39
CA ASP A 83 -17.26 14.77 -19.76
C ASP A 83 -15.82 15.31 -19.83
N GLU A 84 -15.44 16.17 -18.90
CA GLU A 84 -14.10 16.74 -18.78
C GLU A 84 -13.00 15.68 -18.57
N ILE A 85 -13.36 14.47 -18.15
CA ILE A 85 -12.39 13.38 -17.99
C ILE A 85 -11.85 12.86 -19.32
N VAL A 86 -12.63 12.96 -20.40
CA VAL A 86 -12.31 12.37 -21.71
C VAL A 86 -10.97 12.86 -22.28
N PRO A 87 -10.68 14.16 -22.38
CA PRO A 87 -9.39 14.62 -22.90
C PRO A 87 -8.20 14.24 -22.02
N TRP A 88 -8.38 14.13 -20.70
CA TRP A 88 -7.33 13.70 -19.79
C TRP A 88 -7.03 12.21 -19.95
N MET A 89 -8.06 11.37 -19.99
CA MET A 89 -7.90 9.93 -20.20
C MET A 89 -7.32 9.62 -21.57
N ARG A 90 -7.67 10.36 -22.61
CA ARG A 90 -7.08 10.21 -23.96
C ARG A 90 -5.58 10.45 -23.92
N ARG A 91 -5.12 11.54 -23.32
CA ARG A 91 -3.69 11.83 -23.19
C ARG A 91 -2.94 10.72 -22.42
N LEU A 92 -3.55 10.20 -21.35
CA LEU A 92 -2.98 9.10 -20.57
C LEU A 92 -2.90 7.83 -21.42
N ALA A 93 -3.96 7.49 -22.15
CA ALA A 93 -4.00 6.32 -23.03
C ALA A 93 -2.95 6.42 -24.14
N ASP A 94 -2.90 7.57 -24.85
CA ASP A 94 -1.93 7.82 -25.92
C ASP A 94 -0.48 7.65 -25.45
N ASP A 95 -0.15 8.19 -24.27
CA ASP A 95 1.19 8.07 -23.69
C ASP A 95 1.54 6.61 -23.33
N CYS A 96 0.60 5.87 -22.74
CA CYS A 96 0.84 4.47 -22.41
C CYS A 96 0.93 3.59 -23.65
N HIS A 97 0.06 3.82 -24.65
CA HIS A 97 0.08 3.12 -25.93
C HIS A 97 1.39 3.37 -26.70
N ALA A 98 1.91 4.61 -26.67
CA ALA A 98 3.21 4.93 -27.27
C ALA A 98 4.36 4.10 -26.72
N HIS A 99 4.20 3.60 -25.48
CA HIS A 99 5.13 2.67 -24.85
C HIS A 99 4.69 1.20 -24.89
N GLY A 100 3.64 0.87 -25.66
CA GLY A 100 3.17 -0.50 -25.93
C GLY A 100 2.45 -1.17 -24.74
N ALA A 101 1.89 -0.41 -23.82
CA ALA A 101 1.04 -0.91 -22.75
C ALA A 101 -0.43 -0.65 -23.06
N ALA A 102 -1.30 -1.62 -22.84
CA ALA A 102 -2.74 -1.41 -22.83
C ALA A 102 -3.18 -0.62 -21.59
N VAL A 103 -4.30 0.10 -21.71
CA VAL A 103 -4.88 0.93 -20.65
C VAL A 103 -6.35 0.60 -20.45
N MET A 104 -6.71 0.29 -19.21
CA MET A 104 -8.10 0.14 -18.79
C MET A 104 -8.36 1.00 -17.55
N ILE A 105 -9.63 1.23 -17.24
CA ILE A 105 -10.07 1.94 -16.04
C ILE A 105 -11.07 1.10 -15.26
N GLN A 106 -11.03 1.19 -13.93
CA GLN A 106 -12.03 0.57 -13.09
C GLN A 106 -13.16 1.55 -12.79
N LEU A 107 -14.40 1.15 -13.11
CA LEU A 107 -15.62 1.93 -12.92
C LEU A 107 -16.42 1.38 -11.75
N THR A 108 -16.97 2.25 -10.92
CA THR A 108 -17.76 1.87 -9.76
C THR A 108 -18.87 2.87 -9.40
N HIS A 109 -19.85 2.35 -8.68
CA HIS A 109 -20.65 3.10 -7.73
C HIS A 109 -20.34 2.53 -6.34
N LEU A 110 -19.84 3.36 -5.42
CA LEU A 110 -19.34 2.91 -4.12
C LEU A 110 -20.44 2.28 -3.23
N GLY A 111 -21.70 2.55 -3.55
CA GLY A 111 -22.81 2.06 -2.75
C GLY A 111 -22.70 2.56 -1.31
N ARG A 112 -22.87 1.68 -0.31
CA ARG A 112 -22.73 2.02 1.10
C ARG A 112 -21.29 2.33 1.56
N ARG A 113 -20.25 2.05 0.71
CA ARG A 113 -18.84 2.24 1.05
C ARG A 113 -18.37 3.68 0.82
N THR A 114 -19.13 4.62 1.30
CA THR A 114 -18.83 6.05 1.23
C THR A 114 -19.50 6.79 2.38
N VAL A 115 -19.36 8.11 2.41
CA VAL A 115 -19.97 8.98 3.40
C VAL A 115 -20.84 10.03 2.73
N TRP A 116 -21.93 10.40 3.37
CA TRP A 116 -22.91 11.37 2.89
C TRP A 116 -22.39 12.83 2.92
N ASN A 117 -21.36 13.12 3.74
CA ASN A 117 -20.85 14.48 3.96
C ASN A 117 -19.66 14.84 3.05
N LYS A 118 -19.45 14.08 1.97
CA LYS A 118 -18.53 14.41 0.88
C LYS A 118 -19.32 14.90 -0.33
N ALA A 119 -18.69 15.68 -1.19
CA ALA A 119 -19.31 16.25 -2.39
C ALA A 119 -20.64 16.99 -2.07
N ASP A 120 -21.72 16.70 -2.79
CA ASP A 120 -22.98 17.44 -2.78
C ASP A 120 -23.97 17.01 -1.68
N TRP A 121 -23.50 16.28 -0.66
CA TRP A 121 -24.31 15.83 0.48
C TRP A 121 -25.50 14.94 0.10
N LEU A 122 -25.36 14.18 -0.97
CA LEU A 122 -26.40 13.25 -1.42
C LEU A 122 -26.48 12.01 -0.52
N PRO A 123 -27.65 11.36 -0.44
CA PRO A 123 -27.80 10.13 0.34
C PRO A 123 -26.86 9.03 -0.19
N VAL A 124 -26.23 8.31 0.72
CA VAL A 124 -25.56 7.05 0.40
C VAL A 124 -26.60 6.01 0.00
N LEU A 125 -26.36 5.27 -1.08
CA LEU A 125 -27.29 4.30 -1.64
C LEU A 125 -26.81 2.86 -1.44
N ALA A 126 -27.73 1.93 -1.19
CA ALA A 126 -27.46 0.50 -1.14
C ALA A 126 -28.72 -0.35 -1.40
N PRO A 127 -28.58 -1.67 -1.69
CA PRO A 127 -29.74 -2.55 -1.83
C PRO A 127 -30.61 -2.63 -0.58
N SER A 128 -29.99 -2.54 0.61
CA SER A 128 -30.68 -2.61 1.91
C SER A 128 -30.03 -1.64 2.91
N PRO A 129 -30.75 -1.26 3.99
CA PRO A 129 -30.27 -0.25 4.94
C PRO A 129 -29.23 -0.83 5.94
N VAL A 130 -28.23 -1.51 5.41
CA VAL A 130 -27.15 -2.12 6.19
C VAL A 130 -26.01 -1.11 6.31
N ARG A 131 -25.75 -0.65 7.55
CA ARG A 131 -24.68 0.29 7.84
C ARG A 131 -23.31 -0.31 7.52
N GLU A 132 -22.48 0.44 6.83
CA GLU A 132 -21.07 0.08 6.62
C GLU A 132 -20.22 0.58 7.81
N ALA A 133 -19.36 -0.30 8.36
CA ALA A 133 -18.70 -0.03 9.63
C ALA A 133 -17.62 1.06 9.54
N ALA A 134 -16.85 1.10 8.46
CA ALA A 134 -15.71 2.02 8.31
C ALA A 134 -16.17 3.48 8.11
N HIS A 135 -17.12 3.73 7.22
CA HIS A 135 -17.63 5.08 6.91
C HIS A 135 -18.85 5.49 7.75
N ARG A 136 -19.49 4.52 8.40
CA ARG A 136 -20.57 4.71 9.40
C ARG A 136 -21.85 5.33 8.87
N ALA A 137 -22.03 5.46 7.56
CA ALA A 137 -23.26 5.94 6.97
C ALA A 137 -24.34 4.85 6.93
N PHE A 138 -25.61 5.22 7.19
CA PHE A 138 -26.77 4.39 6.88
C PHE A 138 -27.25 4.74 5.48
N PRO A 139 -27.29 3.77 4.56
CA PRO A 139 -27.74 4.04 3.21
C PRO A 139 -29.25 4.15 3.10
N LYS A 140 -29.72 4.98 2.16
CA LYS A 140 -31.06 4.89 1.58
C LYS A 140 -31.14 3.62 0.74
N VAL A 141 -32.23 2.88 0.86
CA VAL A 141 -32.53 1.74 -0.03
C VAL A 141 -32.77 2.26 -1.44
N VAL A 142 -32.10 1.69 -2.42
CA VAL A 142 -32.30 2.07 -3.84
C VAL A 142 -33.70 1.69 -4.31
N GLU A 143 -34.35 2.59 -5.04
CA GLU A 143 -35.62 2.40 -5.70
C GLU A 143 -35.40 2.07 -7.19
N ASP A 144 -36.42 1.64 -7.91
CA ASP A 144 -36.32 1.27 -9.32
C ASP A 144 -35.75 2.41 -10.19
N TRP A 145 -36.10 3.65 -9.90
CA TRP A 145 -35.59 4.81 -10.62
C TRP A 145 -34.11 5.10 -10.30
N ASP A 146 -33.63 4.84 -9.07
CA ASP A 146 -32.21 4.90 -8.73
C ASP A 146 -31.44 3.85 -9.52
N ILE A 147 -31.95 2.61 -9.56
CA ILE A 147 -31.34 1.50 -10.30
C ILE A 147 -31.24 1.83 -11.79
N ALA A 148 -32.34 2.28 -12.40
CA ALA A 148 -32.37 2.63 -13.83
C ALA A 148 -31.36 3.74 -14.17
N ARG A 149 -31.29 4.78 -13.34
CA ARG A 149 -30.34 5.88 -13.51
C ARG A 149 -28.88 5.40 -13.34
N ILE A 150 -28.57 4.64 -12.30
CA ILE A 150 -27.20 4.14 -12.05
C ILE A 150 -26.74 3.22 -13.18
N VAL A 151 -27.62 2.37 -13.71
CA VAL A 151 -27.32 1.53 -14.89
C VAL A 151 -26.97 2.40 -16.10
N ALA A 152 -27.72 3.49 -16.34
CA ALA A 152 -27.43 4.43 -17.40
C ALA A 152 -26.10 5.21 -17.15
N ASP A 153 -25.79 5.54 -15.90
CA ASP A 153 -24.53 6.20 -15.53
C ASP A 153 -23.30 5.31 -15.81
N TYR A 154 -23.39 3.99 -15.54
CA TYR A 154 -22.34 3.03 -15.93
C TYR A 154 -22.13 3.00 -17.45
N ALA A 155 -23.20 2.95 -18.22
CA ALA A 155 -23.15 2.96 -19.67
C ALA A 155 -22.50 4.25 -20.21
N ALA A 156 -22.92 5.41 -19.68
CA ALA A 156 -22.37 6.71 -20.05
C ALA A 156 -20.88 6.86 -19.68
N ALA A 157 -20.49 6.39 -18.49
CA ALA A 157 -19.08 6.38 -18.08
C ALA A 157 -18.24 5.48 -19.00
N ALA A 158 -18.71 4.26 -19.31
CA ALA A 158 -18.03 3.36 -20.23
C ALA A 158 -17.87 3.97 -21.65
N ALA A 159 -18.92 4.61 -22.16
CA ALA A 159 -18.87 5.30 -23.47
C ALA A 159 -17.83 6.46 -23.47
N ARG A 160 -17.68 7.19 -22.36
CA ARG A 160 -16.62 8.21 -22.24
C ARG A 160 -15.22 7.61 -22.32
N MET A 161 -15.02 6.44 -21.70
CA MET A 161 -13.71 5.76 -21.71
C MET A 161 -13.39 5.18 -23.09
N ASP A 162 -14.36 4.63 -23.78
CA ASP A 162 -14.23 4.19 -25.16
C ASP A 162 -13.91 5.38 -26.08
N ALA A 163 -14.66 6.47 -25.97
CA ALA A 163 -14.38 7.72 -26.69
C ALA A 163 -13.00 8.34 -26.37
N ALA A 164 -12.47 8.10 -25.18
CA ALA A 164 -11.12 8.49 -24.80
C ALA A 164 -10.03 7.61 -25.39
N GLY A 165 -10.37 6.47 -26.01
CA GLY A 165 -9.43 5.57 -26.66
C GLY A 165 -8.77 4.56 -25.71
N LEU A 166 -9.40 4.25 -24.58
CA LEU A 166 -8.97 3.17 -23.71
C LEU A 166 -9.26 1.82 -24.38
N ASP A 167 -8.49 0.78 -23.99
CA ASP A 167 -8.70 -0.58 -24.49
C ASP A 167 -9.90 -1.26 -23.82
N GLY A 168 -10.35 -0.80 -22.67
CA GLY A 168 -11.48 -1.36 -21.96
C GLY A 168 -11.71 -0.80 -20.56
N ILE A 169 -12.64 -1.43 -19.86
CA ILE A 169 -12.99 -1.15 -18.46
C ILE A 169 -13.00 -2.41 -17.61
N GLU A 170 -12.90 -2.21 -16.32
CA GLU A 170 -13.18 -3.21 -15.28
C GLU A 170 -14.33 -2.70 -14.42
N ILE A 171 -15.43 -3.44 -14.29
CA ILE A 171 -16.49 -3.12 -13.34
C ILE A 171 -16.07 -3.63 -11.97
N GLU A 172 -16.13 -2.75 -10.98
CA GLU A 172 -15.72 -3.09 -9.62
C GLU A 172 -16.89 -3.66 -8.83
N ALA A 173 -16.71 -4.89 -8.38
CA ALA A 173 -17.68 -5.65 -7.60
C ALA A 173 -16.97 -6.33 -6.41
N TYR A 174 -16.44 -5.50 -5.50
CA TYR A 174 -15.93 -5.94 -4.22
C TYR A 174 -16.15 -4.87 -3.14
N GLY A 175 -17.18 -5.07 -2.32
CA GLY A 175 -17.63 -4.14 -1.27
C GLY A 175 -18.36 -2.91 -1.81
N HIS A 176 -18.63 -2.82 -3.11
CA HIS A 176 -19.28 -1.71 -3.79
C HIS A 176 -20.69 -2.08 -4.30
N LEU A 177 -21.42 -1.15 -4.91
CA LEU A 177 -22.82 -1.37 -5.22
C LEU A 177 -23.11 -2.65 -6.01
N PRO A 178 -22.31 -3.05 -7.03
CA PRO A 178 -22.62 -4.26 -7.78
C PRO A 178 -22.64 -5.53 -6.95
N ASP A 179 -21.63 -5.74 -6.07
CA ASP A 179 -21.60 -6.94 -5.23
C ASP A 179 -22.41 -6.79 -3.94
N GLN A 180 -22.73 -5.56 -3.51
CA GLN A 180 -23.72 -5.36 -2.44
C GLN A 180 -25.10 -5.91 -2.83
N PHE A 181 -25.43 -5.98 -4.12
CA PHE A 181 -26.66 -6.63 -4.59
C PHE A 181 -26.60 -8.14 -4.52
N TRP A 182 -25.46 -8.77 -4.76
CA TRP A 182 -25.38 -10.23 -4.78
C TRP A 182 -24.95 -10.86 -3.44
N SER A 183 -24.32 -10.10 -2.53
CA SER A 183 -23.95 -10.60 -1.20
C SER A 183 -25.18 -10.71 -0.28
N PRO A 184 -25.40 -11.88 0.36
CA PRO A 184 -26.47 -12.03 1.33
C PRO A 184 -26.28 -11.19 2.59
N ALA A 185 -25.03 -10.77 2.91
CA ALA A 185 -24.75 -9.90 4.04
C ALA A 185 -25.28 -8.47 3.85
N THR A 186 -25.48 -8.02 2.62
CA THR A 186 -25.80 -6.62 2.29
C THR A 186 -27.09 -6.45 1.50
N ASN A 187 -27.66 -7.53 0.98
CA ASN A 187 -28.93 -7.51 0.25
C ASN A 187 -30.00 -8.36 0.94
N HIS A 188 -30.89 -7.70 1.63
CA HIS A 188 -32.04 -8.30 2.35
C HIS A 188 -33.38 -8.00 1.65
N ARG A 189 -33.35 -7.70 0.33
CA ARG A 189 -34.55 -7.43 -0.48
C ARG A 189 -35.34 -8.71 -0.72
N ASP A 190 -36.67 -8.56 -0.85
CA ASP A 190 -37.62 -9.62 -1.17
C ASP A 190 -38.32 -9.42 -2.54
N ASP A 191 -37.84 -8.45 -3.33
CA ASP A 191 -38.35 -8.10 -4.64
C ASP A 191 -37.51 -8.74 -5.79
N ALA A 192 -37.66 -8.20 -7.00
CA ALA A 192 -36.97 -8.67 -8.19
C ALA A 192 -35.42 -8.54 -8.13
N TYR A 193 -34.86 -7.88 -7.15
CA TYR A 193 -33.42 -7.69 -6.94
C TYR A 193 -32.89 -8.42 -5.70
N GLY A 194 -33.69 -9.21 -5.00
CA GLY A 194 -33.34 -9.93 -3.79
C GLY A 194 -33.80 -11.38 -3.75
N GLY A 195 -33.51 -12.06 -2.65
CA GLY A 195 -33.83 -13.46 -2.44
C GLY A 195 -32.96 -14.41 -3.27
N SER A 196 -33.46 -14.90 -4.39
CA SER A 196 -32.74 -15.85 -5.24
C SER A 196 -31.46 -15.26 -5.85
N LEU A 197 -30.46 -16.11 -6.13
CA LEU A 197 -29.22 -15.66 -6.77
C LEU A 197 -29.48 -14.98 -8.13
N ASP A 198 -30.44 -15.46 -8.91
CA ASP A 198 -30.80 -14.82 -10.18
C ASP A 198 -31.30 -13.39 -10.02
N ASN A 199 -32.11 -13.14 -8.99
CA ASN A 199 -32.57 -11.79 -8.65
C ASN A 199 -31.42 -10.92 -8.16
N ARG A 200 -30.57 -11.44 -7.27
CA ARG A 200 -29.40 -10.72 -6.76
C ARG A 200 -28.38 -10.35 -7.86
N LEU A 201 -28.32 -11.13 -8.95
CA LEU A 201 -27.48 -10.85 -10.12
C LEU A 201 -28.16 -9.95 -11.17
N ARG A 202 -29.42 -9.58 -11.00
CA ARG A 202 -30.16 -8.76 -11.97
C ARG A 202 -29.49 -7.41 -12.21
N PHE A 203 -29.07 -6.72 -11.16
CA PHE A 203 -28.42 -5.40 -11.28
C PHE A 203 -27.15 -5.46 -12.14
N ILE A 204 -26.22 -6.36 -11.84
CA ILE A 204 -24.97 -6.45 -12.62
C ILE A 204 -25.22 -6.86 -14.07
N ARG A 205 -26.21 -7.72 -14.35
CA ARG A 205 -26.59 -8.08 -15.72
C ARG A 205 -27.10 -6.86 -16.50
N GLN A 206 -27.95 -6.03 -15.88
CA GLN A 206 -28.42 -4.78 -16.49
C GLN A 206 -27.26 -3.80 -16.75
N VAL A 207 -26.31 -3.70 -15.84
CA VAL A 207 -25.11 -2.87 -16.04
C VAL A 207 -24.29 -3.39 -17.22
N LEU A 208 -24.03 -4.70 -17.30
CA LEU A 208 -23.29 -5.31 -18.40
C LEU A 208 -24.00 -5.11 -19.75
N ASP A 209 -25.31 -5.31 -19.81
CA ASP A 209 -26.14 -5.08 -21.00
C ASP A 209 -26.04 -3.63 -21.48
N ALA A 210 -26.17 -2.67 -20.56
CA ALA A 210 -26.13 -1.26 -20.86
C ALA A 210 -24.73 -0.80 -21.32
N VAL A 211 -23.67 -1.27 -20.66
CA VAL A 211 -22.27 -1.00 -21.02
C VAL A 211 -21.98 -1.53 -22.42
N ARG A 212 -22.33 -2.79 -22.70
CA ARG A 212 -22.11 -3.40 -24.04
C ARG A 212 -22.88 -2.68 -25.15
N SER A 213 -24.07 -2.19 -24.83
CA SER A 213 -24.88 -1.43 -25.79
C SER A 213 -24.33 -0.03 -26.10
N ALA A 214 -23.52 0.53 -25.19
CA ALA A 214 -23.01 1.88 -25.26
C ALA A 214 -21.55 1.99 -25.77
N THR A 215 -20.86 0.87 -25.96
CA THR A 215 -19.43 0.82 -26.32
C THR A 215 -19.21 0.05 -27.63
N ASP A 216 -18.02 0.29 -28.25
CA ASP A 216 -17.61 -0.49 -29.43
C ASP A 216 -17.60 -2.00 -29.10
N PRO A 217 -18.06 -2.87 -30.02
CA PRO A 217 -18.05 -4.33 -29.83
C PRO A 217 -16.66 -4.91 -29.49
N ARG A 218 -15.58 -4.23 -29.84
CA ARG A 218 -14.20 -4.62 -29.51
C ARG A 218 -13.78 -4.16 -28.11
N PHE A 219 -14.48 -3.20 -27.50
CA PHE A 219 -14.12 -2.68 -26.19
C PHE A 219 -14.12 -3.80 -25.13
N ILE A 220 -13.01 -3.92 -24.38
CA ILE A 220 -12.85 -4.97 -23.38
C ILE A 220 -13.64 -4.61 -22.11
N VAL A 221 -14.40 -5.57 -21.59
CA VAL A 221 -15.15 -5.43 -20.33
C VAL A 221 -14.79 -6.56 -19.38
N GLY A 222 -14.17 -6.21 -18.26
CA GLY A 222 -13.89 -7.15 -17.18
C GLY A 222 -14.74 -6.89 -15.95
N VAL A 223 -14.73 -7.83 -15.03
CA VAL A 223 -15.33 -7.68 -13.69
C VAL A 223 -14.30 -8.05 -12.63
N ARG A 224 -14.05 -7.11 -11.71
CA ARG A 224 -13.30 -7.41 -10.49
C ARG A 224 -14.28 -7.81 -9.41
N MET A 225 -14.24 -9.08 -9.01
CA MET A 225 -15.26 -9.68 -8.16
C MET A 225 -14.68 -10.37 -6.93
N VAL A 226 -15.37 -10.24 -5.81
CA VAL A 226 -15.22 -11.16 -4.70
C VAL A 226 -15.93 -12.47 -5.05
N ALA A 227 -15.19 -13.57 -5.00
CA ALA A 227 -15.73 -14.91 -5.24
C ALA A 227 -15.74 -15.79 -3.97
N ASP A 228 -15.43 -15.22 -2.83
CA ASP A 228 -15.55 -15.78 -1.47
C ASP A 228 -15.34 -14.60 -0.50
N GLU A 229 -16.36 -14.22 0.26
CA GLU A 229 -16.23 -13.10 1.22
C GLU A 229 -15.46 -13.48 2.49
N ASP A 230 -15.15 -14.77 2.70
CA ASP A 230 -14.51 -15.23 3.94
C ASP A 230 -15.24 -14.71 5.20
N TRP A 231 -16.55 -14.72 5.14
CA TRP A 231 -17.47 -14.14 6.11
C TRP A 231 -18.70 -15.02 6.28
N GLU A 232 -19.03 -15.40 7.52
CA GLU A 232 -20.07 -16.39 7.83
C GLU A 232 -21.45 -16.00 7.27
N VAL A 233 -21.80 -14.70 7.27
CA VAL A 233 -23.07 -14.18 6.76
C VAL A 233 -22.98 -13.69 5.31
N GLY A 234 -21.81 -13.77 4.72
CA GLY A 234 -21.52 -13.27 3.39
C GLY A 234 -21.59 -14.34 2.30
N LEU A 235 -21.02 -14.01 1.15
CA LEU A 235 -20.96 -14.88 0.00
C LEU A 235 -20.04 -16.08 0.26
N SER A 236 -20.55 -17.29 0.16
CA SER A 236 -19.75 -18.50 0.24
C SER A 236 -18.88 -18.70 -1.01
N ARG A 237 -17.86 -19.53 -0.89
CA ARG A 237 -16.96 -19.91 -1.99
C ARG A 237 -17.71 -20.56 -3.14
N GLU A 238 -18.62 -21.49 -2.84
CA GLU A 238 -19.40 -22.23 -3.83
C GLU A 238 -20.30 -21.27 -4.62
N GLU A 239 -20.99 -20.38 -3.91
CA GLU A 239 -21.87 -19.37 -4.50
C GLU A 239 -21.08 -18.35 -5.34
N GLY A 240 -19.88 -17.94 -4.87
CA GLY A 240 -19.01 -17.04 -5.61
C GLY A 240 -18.47 -17.67 -6.91
N ILE A 241 -18.16 -18.96 -6.91
CA ILE A 241 -17.79 -19.70 -8.13
C ILE A 241 -18.99 -19.80 -9.08
N ASP A 242 -20.21 -20.06 -8.57
CA ASP A 242 -21.44 -20.07 -9.38
C ASP A 242 -21.71 -18.69 -10.02
N ILE A 243 -21.51 -17.60 -9.26
CA ILE A 243 -21.59 -16.24 -9.80
C ILE A 243 -20.57 -16.04 -10.94
N ALA A 244 -19.32 -16.45 -10.74
CA ALA A 244 -18.29 -16.33 -11.77
C ALA A 244 -18.68 -17.08 -13.05
N GLN A 245 -19.20 -18.31 -12.94
CA GLN A 245 -19.67 -19.11 -14.08
C GLN A 245 -20.87 -18.44 -14.77
N ARG A 246 -21.81 -17.89 -14.02
CA ARG A 246 -22.99 -17.18 -14.58
C ARG A 246 -22.60 -15.90 -15.29
N LEU A 247 -21.63 -15.13 -14.76
CA LEU A 247 -21.11 -13.95 -15.44
C LEU A 247 -20.44 -14.32 -16.76
N VAL A 248 -19.60 -15.36 -16.78
CA VAL A 248 -18.99 -15.87 -18.00
C VAL A 248 -20.04 -16.34 -19.02
N ALA A 249 -21.08 -17.02 -18.55
CA ALA A 249 -22.15 -17.54 -19.42
C ALA A 249 -22.99 -16.44 -20.09
N THR A 250 -22.95 -15.19 -19.60
CA THR A 250 -23.61 -14.07 -20.29
C THR A 250 -22.96 -13.75 -21.64
N GLY A 251 -21.68 -14.10 -21.85
CA GLY A 251 -20.89 -13.68 -23.01
C GLY A 251 -20.55 -12.20 -23.04
N GLN A 252 -20.82 -11.45 -21.98
CA GLN A 252 -20.63 -10.00 -21.91
C GLN A 252 -19.36 -9.58 -21.21
N VAL A 253 -18.70 -10.48 -20.48
CA VAL A 253 -17.41 -10.26 -19.84
C VAL A 253 -16.28 -10.87 -20.65
N ASP A 254 -15.07 -10.29 -20.56
CA ASP A 254 -13.88 -10.74 -21.29
C ASP A 254 -12.80 -11.28 -20.34
N PHE A 255 -12.82 -10.88 -19.07
CA PHE A 255 -11.96 -11.43 -18.03
C PHE A 255 -12.61 -11.26 -16.64
N LEU A 256 -12.16 -12.07 -15.69
CA LEU A 256 -12.47 -11.92 -14.26
C LEU A 256 -11.20 -11.56 -13.51
N ASN A 257 -11.28 -10.57 -12.64
CA ASN A 257 -10.20 -10.20 -11.70
C ASN A 257 -10.65 -10.63 -10.29
N VAL A 258 -10.19 -11.80 -9.86
CA VAL A 258 -10.75 -12.51 -8.70
C VAL A 258 -10.13 -12.01 -7.41
N ILE A 259 -10.96 -11.78 -6.39
CA ILE A 259 -10.56 -11.39 -5.03
C ILE A 259 -11.23 -12.34 -4.02
N ARG A 260 -10.64 -12.45 -2.83
CA ARG A 260 -11.18 -13.17 -1.67
C ARG A 260 -11.17 -12.28 -0.43
N GLY A 261 -12.25 -12.30 0.35
CA GLY A 261 -12.44 -11.53 1.58
C GLY A 261 -13.48 -10.44 1.45
N HIS A 262 -13.75 -9.74 2.55
CA HIS A 262 -14.66 -8.59 2.62
C HIS A 262 -13.96 -7.37 3.24
N MET A 263 -14.61 -6.21 3.22
CA MET A 263 -14.00 -4.95 3.68
C MET A 263 -14.84 -4.24 4.76
N ASP A 264 -15.69 -4.97 5.46
CA ASP A 264 -16.61 -4.39 6.43
C ASP A 264 -15.92 -3.86 7.70
N THR A 265 -14.72 -4.36 7.99
CA THR A 265 -13.84 -3.88 9.07
C THR A 265 -12.40 -3.77 8.58
N ASP A 266 -11.56 -2.96 9.27
CA ASP A 266 -10.13 -2.86 8.95
C ASP A 266 -9.44 -4.22 9.03
N ALA A 267 -9.81 -5.06 10.00
CA ALA A 267 -9.27 -6.41 10.12
C ALA A 267 -9.62 -7.30 8.92
N ALA A 268 -10.83 -7.22 8.40
CA ALA A 268 -11.23 -7.94 7.19
C ALA A 268 -10.53 -7.36 5.96
N LEU A 269 -10.44 -6.05 5.85
CA LEU A 269 -9.74 -5.35 4.77
C LEU A 269 -8.26 -5.79 4.68
N THR A 270 -7.57 -6.01 5.82
CA THR A 270 -6.19 -6.50 5.81
C THR A 270 -6.07 -7.92 5.26
N ARG A 271 -7.10 -8.75 5.34
CA ARG A 271 -7.13 -10.09 4.72
C ARG A 271 -7.42 -10.01 3.23
N LEU A 272 -8.32 -9.12 2.81
CA LEU A 272 -8.65 -8.87 1.41
C LEU A 272 -7.45 -8.25 0.66
N ILE A 273 -6.79 -7.25 1.26
CA ILE A 273 -5.56 -6.63 0.76
C ILE A 273 -4.41 -7.00 1.72
N PRO A 274 -3.78 -8.18 1.56
CA PRO A 274 -2.83 -8.69 2.55
C PRO A 274 -1.66 -7.73 2.77
N ILE A 275 -1.37 -7.47 4.04
CA ILE A 275 -0.43 -6.45 4.50
C ILE A 275 0.89 -7.04 5.01
N GLN A 276 1.74 -6.21 5.60
CA GLN A 276 3.03 -6.60 6.16
C GLN A 276 2.91 -7.79 7.11
N GLY A 277 3.81 -8.75 6.99
CA GLY A 277 3.86 -9.95 7.84
C GLY A 277 2.89 -11.06 7.48
N MET A 278 1.92 -10.80 6.59
CA MET A 278 1.06 -11.86 6.08
C MET A 278 1.77 -12.71 5.01
N ARG A 279 1.30 -13.94 4.80
CA ARG A 279 1.80 -14.83 3.75
C ARG A 279 1.76 -14.14 2.38
N ALA A 280 2.77 -14.36 1.54
CA ALA A 280 2.75 -13.95 0.14
C ALA A 280 1.66 -14.73 -0.63
N ALA A 281 0.96 -14.04 -1.55
CA ALA A 281 -0.05 -14.61 -2.42
C ALA A 281 -1.07 -15.55 -1.72
N PRO A 282 -1.72 -15.14 -0.60
CA PRO A 282 -2.52 -16.07 0.21
C PRO A 282 -3.76 -16.59 -0.51
N HIS A 283 -4.21 -15.88 -1.54
CA HIS A 283 -5.44 -16.20 -2.29
C HIS A 283 -5.17 -16.82 -3.68
N LEU A 284 -3.90 -17.09 -4.01
CA LEU A 284 -3.51 -17.57 -5.34
C LEU A 284 -4.17 -18.92 -5.71
N ASP A 285 -4.20 -19.86 -4.75
CA ASP A 285 -4.81 -21.17 -4.98
C ASP A 285 -6.31 -21.05 -5.25
N PHE A 286 -6.99 -20.21 -4.48
CA PHE A 286 -8.41 -19.93 -4.68
C PHE A 286 -8.69 -19.28 -6.05
N ALA A 287 -7.90 -18.29 -6.48
CA ALA A 287 -8.02 -17.71 -7.81
C ALA A 287 -7.81 -18.77 -8.91
N GLY A 288 -6.88 -19.71 -8.70
CA GLY A 288 -6.66 -20.85 -9.59
C GLY A 288 -7.86 -21.80 -9.67
N GLU A 289 -8.61 -21.98 -8.59
CA GLU A 289 -9.83 -22.79 -8.60
C GLU A 289 -10.95 -22.12 -9.40
N VAL A 290 -11.15 -20.81 -9.21
CA VAL A 290 -12.11 -20.04 -10.03
C VAL A 290 -11.74 -20.15 -11.51
N ARG A 291 -10.45 -20.03 -11.86
CA ARG A 291 -9.97 -20.22 -13.22
C ARG A 291 -10.27 -21.62 -13.76
N ALA A 292 -10.02 -22.64 -12.98
CA ALA A 292 -10.28 -24.03 -13.38
C ALA A 292 -11.78 -24.29 -13.57
N ALA A 293 -12.63 -23.74 -12.69
CA ALA A 293 -14.08 -23.89 -12.74
C ALA A 293 -14.73 -23.15 -13.93
N THR A 294 -14.21 -21.96 -14.27
CA THR A 294 -14.75 -21.12 -15.34
C THR A 294 -14.12 -21.39 -16.70
N ARG A 295 -12.87 -21.88 -16.73
CA ARG A 295 -12.02 -22.00 -17.94
C ARG A 295 -11.94 -20.70 -18.73
N PHE A 296 -11.90 -19.60 -18.02
CA PHE A 296 -11.98 -18.23 -18.55
C PHE A 296 -10.74 -17.43 -18.14
N PRO A 297 -10.38 -16.33 -18.82
CA PRO A 297 -9.29 -15.47 -18.41
C PRO A 297 -9.46 -14.97 -16.97
N VAL A 298 -8.52 -15.33 -16.09
CA VAL A 298 -8.52 -14.90 -14.68
C VAL A 298 -7.27 -14.10 -14.39
N PHE A 299 -7.49 -12.88 -13.89
CA PHE A 299 -6.49 -11.98 -13.34
C PHE A 299 -6.60 -12.01 -11.82
N HIS A 300 -5.49 -11.76 -11.14
CA HIS A 300 -5.49 -11.70 -9.68
C HIS A 300 -4.32 -10.90 -9.15
N ALA A 301 -4.56 -10.17 -8.09
CA ALA A 301 -3.55 -9.54 -7.25
C ALA A 301 -3.91 -9.78 -5.79
N ALA A 302 -2.97 -10.12 -4.97
CA ALA A 302 -3.05 -10.08 -3.50
C ALA A 302 -1.66 -10.42 -2.96
N ARG A 303 -0.84 -9.43 -2.67
CA ARG A 303 0.50 -9.60 -2.12
C ARG A 303 1.40 -10.52 -2.97
N ILE A 304 1.25 -10.47 -4.31
CA ILE A 304 2.25 -11.01 -5.24
C ILE A 304 3.28 -9.89 -5.45
N GLN A 305 4.39 -9.96 -4.73
CA GLN A 305 5.37 -8.87 -4.61
C GLN A 305 6.70 -9.18 -5.28
N ASP A 306 6.97 -10.46 -5.53
CA ASP A 306 8.21 -10.96 -6.10
C ASP A 306 7.98 -11.71 -7.40
N VAL A 307 9.03 -11.75 -8.22
CA VAL A 307 8.99 -12.33 -9.56
C VAL A 307 8.85 -13.86 -9.52
N ALA A 308 9.42 -14.52 -8.50
CA ALA A 308 9.35 -15.98 -8.39
C ALA A 308 7.91 -16.45 -8.15
N THR A 309 7.20 -15.81 -7.22
CA THR A 309 5.77 -16.05 -6.97
C THR A 309 4.93 -15.77 -8.22
N ALA A 310 5.22 -14.66 -8.93
CA ALA A 310 4.52 -14.30 -10.16
C ALA A 310 4.75 -15.34 -11.27
N ARG A 311 5.99 -15.80 -11.47
CA ARG A 311 6.32 -16.90 -12.41
C ARG A 311 5.57 -18.19 -12.09
N TYR A 312 5.56 -18.56 -10.82
CA TYR A 312 4.81 -19.74 -10.36
C TYR A 312 3.34 -19.64 -10.68
N ALA A 313 2.71 -18.49 -10.45
CA ALA A 313 1.29 -18.29 -10.72
C ALA A 313 0.90 -18.58 -12.19
N ILE A 314 1.74 -18.15 -13.14
CA ILE A 314 1.53 -18.38 -14.56
C ILE A 314 1.94 -19.80 -14.96
N ALA A 315 3.13 -20.27 -14.53
CA ALA A 315 3.65 -21.59 -14.92
C ALA A 315 2.77 -22.73 -14.41
N ALA A 316 2.21 -22.59 -13.21
CA ALA A 316 1.28 -23.56 -12.61
C ALA A 316 -0.16 -23.46 -13.15
N GLY A 317 -0.43 -22.55 -14.09
CA GLY A 317 -1.77 -22.36 -14.67
C GLY A 317 -2.79 -21.83 -13.68
N LYS A 318 -2.36 -21.13 -12.62
CA LYS A 318 -3.27 -20.52 -11.64
C LYS A 318 -3.94 -19.26 -12.17
N LEU A 319 -3.20 -18.47 -12.96
CA LEU A 319 -3.63 -17.18 -13.50
C LEU A 319 -3.28 -17.07 -14.98
N ASP A 320 -3.96 -16.17 -15.67
CA ASP A 320 -3.61 -15.72 -17.01
C ASP A 320 -2.78 -14.43 -17.00
N MET A 321 -3.07 -13.52 -16.06
CA MET A 321 -2.31 -12.30 -15.81
C MET A 321 -2.07 -12.13 -14.32
N VAL A 322 -0.90 -11.58 -13.94
CA VAL A 322 -0.48 -11.39 -12.55
C VAL A 322 -0.48 -9.91 -12.18
N GLY A 323 -1.28 -9.57 -11.19
CA GLY A 323 -1.29 -8.23 -10.61
C GLY A 323 -0.17 -8.02 -9.58
N MET A 324 0.84 -7.25 -9.94
CA MET A 324 1.97 -6.90 -9.08
C MET A 324 1.93 -5.42 -8.66
N THR A 325 0.77 -4.87 -8.32
CA THR A 325 0.50 -3.44 -8.18
C THR A 325 1.46 -2.74 -7.22
N ARG A 326 1.62 -3.24 -5.99
CA ARG A 326 2.56 -2.64 -5.02
C ARG A 326 4.02 -2.83 -5.41
N ALA A 327 4.36 -3.90 -6.11
CA ALA A 327 5.70 -4.08 -6.67
C ALA A 327 5.98 -3.03 -7.76
N HIS A 328 4.99 -2.69 -8.62
CA HIS A 328 5.12 -1.62 -9.60
C HIS A 328 5.13 -0.21 -8.99
N ILE A 329 4.62 -0.03 -7.77
CA ILE A 329 4.83 1.21 -6.99
C ILE A 329 6.29 1.33 -6.57
N ALA A 330 6.90 0.23 -6.14
CA ALA A 330 8.32 0.21 -5.76
C ALA A 330 9.26 0.25 -6.98
N GLU A 331 8.94 -0.49 -8.04
CA GLU A 331 9.72 -0.59 -9.27
C GLU A 331 8.80 -0.61 -10.51
N PRO A 332 8.56 0.51 -11.16
CA PRO A 332 7.71 0.53 -12.35
C PRO A 332 8.32 -0.23 -13.54
N HIS A 333 9.64 -0.48 -13.53
CA HIS A 333 10.38 -1.07 -14.65
C HIS A 333 10.57 -2.59 -14.58
N ILE A 334 9.77 -3.30 -13.79
CA ILE A 334 9.86 -4.77 -13.64
C ILE A 334 9.87 -5.48 -14.98
N GLY A 335 8.92 -5.18 -15.88
CA GLY A 335 8.80 -5.85 -17.17
C GLY A 335 10.04 -5.66 -18.06
N ARG A 336 10.58 -4.45 -18.11
CA ARG A 336 11.79 -4.12 -18.87
C ARG A 336 13.03 -4.81 -18.29
N LEU A 337 13.22 -4.72 -16.98
CA LEU A 337 14.37 -5.34 -16.29
C LEU A 337 14.37 -6.86 -16.48
N LEU A 338 13.22 -7.51 -16.43
CA LEU A 338 13.10 -8.94 -16.73
C LEU A 338 13.47 -9.24 -18.19
N ALA A 339 12.96 -8.47 -19.14
CA ALA A 339 13.24 -8.66 -20.57
C ALA A 339 14.73 -8.44 -20.90
N GLU A 340 15.41 -7.57 -20.15
CA GLU A 340 16.85 -7.30 -20.27
C GLU A 340 17.73 -8.28 -19.47
N GLY A 341 17.16 -9.24 -18.73
CA GLY A 341 17.92 -10.17 -17.87
C GLY A 341 18.50 -9.52 -16.60
N ARG A 342 17.97 -8.40 -16.18
CA ARG A 342 18.43 -7.56 -15.07
C ARG A 342 17.54 -7.69 -13.82
N GLU A 343 17.04 -8.88 -13.56
CA GLU A 343 16.12 -9.15 -12.44
C GLU A 343 16.70 -8.73 -11.07
N ALA A 344 18.01 -8.91 -10.86
CA ALA A 344 18.68 -8.51 -9.63
C ALA A 344 18.64 -6.99 -9.36
N GLU A 345 18.29 -6.18 -10.35
CA GLU A 345 18.17 -4.73 -10.21
C GLU A 345 16.78 -4.27 -9.78
N ILE A 346 15.78 -5.16 -9.81
CA ILE A 346 14.42 -4.84 -9.40
C ILE A 346 14.40 -4.44 -7.92
N ARG A 347 13.94 -3.22 -7.66
CA ARG A 347 13.73 -2.72 -6.30
C ARG A 347 12.53 -3.43 -5.68
N PRO A 348 12.70 -4.23 -4.60
CA PRO A 348 11.61 -5.01 -4.05
C PRO A 348 10.57 -4.15 -3.35
N CYS A 349 9.31 -4.56 -3.43
CA CYS A 349 8.30 -4.08 -2.50
C CYS A 349 8.52 -4.77 -1.15
N VAL A 350 8.82 -4.00 -0.12
CA VAL A 350 9.12 -4.49 1.24
C VAL A 350 7.87 -4.65 2.12
N GLY A 351 6.69 -4.59 1.53
CA GLY A 351 5.43 -4.86 2.20
C GLY A 351 5.07 -3.90 3.34
N ALA A 352 5.70 -2.74 3.46
CA ALA A 352 5.50 -1.79 4.58
C ALA A 352 4.04 -1.33 4.75
N THR A 353 3.21 -1.49 3.74
CA THR A 353 1.80 -1.07 3.69
C THR A 353 1.58 0.44 3.74
N TYR A 354 2.63 1.22 3.96
CA TYR A 354 2.59 2.68 4.11
C TYR A 354 1.86 3.39 2.94
N CYS A 355 2.03 2.93 1.69
CA CYS A 355 1.32 3.50 0.54
C CYS A 355 -0.21 3.35 0.66
N LEU A 356 -0.70 2.25 1.26
CA LEU A 356 -2.14 2.03 1.49
C LEU A 356 -2.65 2.84 2.68
N ASP A 357 -1.91 2.85 3.79
CA ASP A 357 -2.30 3.62 4.97
C ASP A 357 -2.51 5.10 4.61
N ARG A 358 -1.59 5.68 3.85
CA ARG A 358 -1.73 7.07 3.36
C ARG A 358 -3.00 7.30 2.55
N ILE A 359 -3.34 6.39 1.64
CA ILE A 359 -4.56 6.51 0.81
C ILE A 359 -5.81 6.50 1.70
N TYR A 360 -5.88 5.59 2.68
CA TYR A 360 -7.02 5.50 3.58
C TYR A 360 -7.12 6.68 4.57
N GLU A 361 -6.03 7.40 4.79
CA GLU A 361 -5.98 8.66 5.53
C GLU A 361 -6.30 9.90 4.67
N GLY A 362 -6.57 9.71 3.39
CA GLY A 362 -6.85 10.81 2.46
C GLY A 362 -5.60 11.50 1.93
N ASN A 363 -4.47 10.83 1.94
CA ASN A 363 -3.18 11.32 1.46
C ASN A 363 -2.74 10.58 0.19
N ASP A 364 -1.81 11.18 -0.54
CA ASP A 364 -1.21 10.60 -1.74
C ASP A 364 -0.34 9.36 -1.43
N ALA A 365 -0.40 8.37 -2.31
CA ALA A 365 0.46 7.19 -2.22
C ALA A 365 1.93 7.57 -2.45
N VAL A 366 2.80 7.14 -1.54
CA VAL A 366 4.26 7.22 -1.71
C VAL A 366 4.89 5.89 -1.31
N CYS A 367 6.09 5.62 -1.79
CA CYS A 367 6.81 4.39 -1.46
C CYS A 367 7.95 4.68 -0.49
N VAL A 368 8.04 3.91 0.60
CA VAL A 368 9.15 4.01 1.56
C VAL A 368 10.49 3.61 0.96
N HIS A 369 10.47 2.92 -0.18
CA HIS A 369 11.67 2.41 -0.84
C HIS A 369 12.02 3.17 -2.13
N ASN A 370 11.04 3.79 -2.80
CA ASN A 370 11.22 4.52 -4.05
C ASN A 370 10.76 5.98 -3.92
N ALA A 371 11.71 6.89 -3.78
CA ALA A 371 11.42 8.31 -3.63
C ALA A 371 10.79 8.97 -4.87
N ALA A 372 10.92 8.36 -6.06
CA ALA A 372 10.39 8.90 -7.31
C ALA A 372 8.90 8.63 -7.51
N THR A 373 8.31 7.65 -6.77
CA THR A 373 6.89 7.33 -6.89
C THR A 373 6.00 8.53 -6.61
N GLY A 374 5.13 8.87 -7.57
CA GLY A 374 4.25 10.04 -7.51
C GLY A 374 4.93 11.38 -7.71
N ARG A 375 6.22 11.38 -8.12
CA ARG A 375 7.05 12.57 -8.38
C ARG A 375 7.70 12.52 -9.77
N GLU A 376 7.14 11.75 -10.68
CA GLU A 376 7.71 11.45 -12.00
C GLU A 376 7.99 12.71 -12.83
N ALA A 377 7.28 13.81 -12.59
CA ALA A 377 7.52 15.10 -13.24
C ALA A 377 8.88 15.73 -12.89
N THR A 378 9.40 15.47 -11.69
CA THR A 378 10.59 16.16 -11.14
C THR A 378 11.69 15.23 -10.69
N MET A 379 11.37 13.94 -10.47
CA MET A 379 12.31 12.94 -9.98
C MET A 379 12.25 11.69 -10.88
N PRO A 380 13.28 11.44 -11.69
CA PRO A 380 13.30 10.29 -12.60
C PRO A 380 13.53 8.98 -11.84
N HIS A 381 12.87 7.90 -12.27
CA HIS A 381 13.13 6.54 -11.78
C HIS A 381 14.47 5.99 -12.25
N VAL A 382 14.90 6.39 -13.44
CA VAL A 382 16.23 6.05 -14.01
C VAL A 382 17.18 7.22 -13.80
N ILE A 383 18.23 6.98 -13.03
CA ILE A 383 19.23 8.01 -12.74
C ILE A 383 20.18 8.12 -13.93
N ALA A 384 20.18 9.27 -14.58
CA ALA A 384 21.15 9.57 -15.65
C ALA A 384 22.50 10.03 -15.08
N PRO A 385 23.61 9.74 -15.78
CA PRO A 385 24.92 10.34 -15.47
C PRO A 385 24.83 11.87 -15.41
N ALA A 386 25.66 12.49 -14.57
CA ALA A 386 25.75 13.94 -14.49
C ALA A 386 26.39 14.52 -15.75
N GLU A 387 25.88 15.64 -16.24
CA GLU A 387 26.47 16.36 -17.40
C GLU A 387 27.73 17.15 -17.05
N GLY A 388 28.00 17.38 -15.76
CA GLY A 388 29.12 18.15 -15.25
C GLY A 388 30.35 17.29 -14.90
N PRO A 389 31.40 17.90 -14.33
CA PRO A 389 32.59 17.18 -13.91
C PRO A 389 32.30 16.15 -12.83
N ARG A 390 33.06 15.05 -12.87
CA ARG A 390 33.04 14.06 -11.76
C ARG A 390 33.48 14.75 -10.48
N ARG A 391 32.71 14.58 -9.42
CA ARG A 391 32.95 15.13 -8.09
C ARG A 391 33.32 14.02 -7.12
N LYS A 392 34.06 14.37 -6.09
CA LYS A 392 34.31 13.51 -4.93
C LYS A 392 33.30 13.82 -3.85
N ILE A 393 32.45 12.84 -3.54
CA ILE A 393 31.34 12.98 -2.59
C ILE A 393 31.61 12.09 -1.38
N VAL A 394 31.62 12.69 -0.20
CA VAL A 394 31.69 11.96 1.06
C VAL A 394 30.29 11.92 1.67
N VAL A 395 29.85 10.70 2.00
CA VAL A 395 28.59 10.46 2.71
C VAL A 395 28.90 9.90 4.09
N VAL A 396 28.29 10.46 5.15
CA VAL A 396 28.48 9.97 6.52
C VAL A 396 27.17 9.41 7.04
N GLY A 397 27.18 8.11 7.34
CA GLY A 397 26.03 7.31 7.77
C GLY A 397 25.49 6.41 6.67
N ALA A 398 25.43 5.08 6.93
CA ALA A 398 24.88 4.06 6.02
C ALA A 398 23.49 3.59 6.44
N GLY A 399 22.67 4.47 7.02
CA GLY A 399 21.24 4.32 7.12
C GLY A 399 20.57 4.43 5.73
N PRO A 400 19.23 4.27 5.62
CA PRO A 400 18.54 4.29 4.32
C PRO A 400 18.76 5.58 3.53
N GLY A 401 18.86 6.73 4.21
CA GLY A 401 19.11 8.03 3.58
C GLY A 401 20.51 8.13 2.97
N GLY A 402 21.55 7.75 3.74
CA GLY A 402 22.93 7.80 3.28
C GLY A 402 23.21 6.78 2.17
N LEU A 403 22.69 5.55 2.29
CA LEU A 403 22.79 4.54 1.24
C LEU A 403 22.14 5.01 -0.06
N GLU A 404 20.98 5.68 0.00
CA GLU A 404 20.33 6.24 -1.21
C GLU A 404 21.15 7.39 -1.79
N ALA A 405 21.67 8.30 -0.96
CA ALA A 405 22.51 9.40 -1.41
C ALA A 405 23.78 8.87 -2.12
N ALA A 406 24.47 7.90 -1.52
CA ALA A 406 25.65 7.26 -2.08
C ALA A 406 25.34 6.56 -3.41
N ARG A 407 24.21 5.79 -3.46
CA ARG A 407 23.74 5.11 -4.67
C ARG A 407 23.47 6.08 -5.82
N VAL A 408 22.74 7.16 -5.55
CA VAL A 408 22.40 8.16 -6.56
C VAL A 408 23.65 8.88 -7.04
N ALA A 409 24.55 9.27 -6.13
CA ALA A 409 25.81 9.91 -6.49
C ALA A 409 26.68 9.00 -7.37
N ALA A 410 26.82 7.73 -7.03
CA ALA A 410 27.54 6.75 -7.83
C ALA A 410 26.90 6.53 -9.20
N ALA A 411 25.57 6.39 -9.27
CA ALA A 411 24.84 6.24 -10.53
C ALA A 411 24.98 7.47 -11.44
N ARG A 412 25.18 8.65 -10.87
CA ARG A 412 25.48 9.89 -11.60
C ARG A 412 26.94 9.97 -12.07
N GLY A 413 27.80 9.00 -11.73
CA GLY A 413 29.19 8.93 -12.15
C GLY A 413 30.19 9.64 -11.22
N HIS A 414 29.76 10.05 -10.02
CA HIS A 414 30.62 10.67 -9.03
C HIS A 414 31.51 9.63 -8.31
N GLU A 415 32.61 10.06 -7.71
CA GLU A 415 33.39 9.27 -6.78
C GLU A 415 32.79 9.36 -5.40
N VAL A 416 32.52 8.21 -4.75
CA VAL A 416 31.79 8.18 -3.47
C VAL A 416 32.60 7.46 -2.41
N THR A 417 32.84 8.15 -1.29
CA THR A 417 33.29 7.54 -0.03
C THR A 417 32.11 7.53 0.93
N LEU A 418 31.80 6.37 1.53
CA LEU A 418 30.71 6.22 2.50
C LEU A 418 31.26 5.71 3.83
N PHE A 419 31.10 6.50 4.90
CA PHE A 419 31.46 6.14 6.27
C PHE A 419 30.24 5.65 7.05
N GLU A 420 30.44 4.63 7.90
CA GLU A 420 29.44 4.13 8.83
C GLU A 420 30.08 3.78 10.19
N ALA A 421 29.55 4.32 11.24
CA ALA A 421 30.06 4.10 12.60
C ALA A 421 29.85 2.66 13.09
N ALA A 422 28.74 2.03 12.69
CA ALA A 422 28.46 0.64 13.02
C ALA A 422 29.26 -0.35 12.14
N ASP A 423 29.30 -1.60 12.57
CA ASP A 423 29.95 -2.72 11.84
C ASP A 423 29.14 -3.20 10.61
N LYS A 424 27.93 -2.66 10.41
CA LYS A 424 27.00 -3.02 9.33
C LYS A 424 26.08 -1.88 8.95
N PRO A 425 25.55 -1.86 7.69
CA PRO A 425 24.63 -0.85 7.23
C PRO A 425 23.23 -1.04 7.80
N GLY A 426 22.43 0.01 7.81
CA GLY A 426 20.98 -0.10 8.00
C GLY A 426 20.37 0.89 8.98
N GLY A 427 21.13 1.39 9.96
CA GLY A 427 20.59 2.34 10.95
C GLY A 427 19.29 1.86 11.58
N GLN A 428 18.28 2.73 11.65
CA GLN A 428 16.98 2.44 12.28
C GLN A 428 16.18 1.31 11.59
N ILE A 429 16.46 0.97 10.33
CA ILE A 429 15.80 -0.15 9.66
C ILE A 429 16.11 -1.48 10.38
N LEU A 430 17.32 -1.62 10.95
CA LEU A 430 17.67 -2.81 11.72
C LEU A 430 16.79 -2.98 12.96
N LEU A 431 16.41 -1.88 13.60
CA LEU A 431 15.47 -1.88 14.72
C LEU A 431 14.06 -2.21 14.24
N ALA A 432 13.62 -1.62 13.14
CA ALA A 432 12.31 -1.87 12.53
C ALA A 432 12.13 -3.34 12.11
N CYS A 433 13.21 -4.06 11.78
CA CYS A 433 13.20 -5.48 11.38
C CYS A 433 13.17 -6.46 12.56
N ARG A 434 13.18 -6.02 13.80
CA ARG A 434 13.27 -6.92 14.98
C ARG A 434 12.04 -7.80 15.15
N LEU A 435 10.85 -7.31 14.86
CA LEU A 435 9.67 -8.17 14.79
C LEU A 435 9.67 -9.04 13.54
N ALA A 436 9.35 -10.33 13.72
CA ALA A 436 9.34 -11.31 12.63
C ALA A 436 8.50 -10.87 11.42
N ARG A 437 7.33 -10.27 11.67
CA ARG A 437 6.43 -9.79 10.63
C ARG A 437 6.93 -8.55 9.87
N ARG A 438 7.96 -7.86 10.38
CA ARG A 438 8.55 -6.67 9.76
C ARG A 438 9.89 -6.94 9.08
N LYS A 439 10.38 -8.17 9.07
CA LYS A 439 11.69 -8.54 8.50
C LYS A 439 11.90 -8.14 7.05
N GLU A 440 10.84 -8.10 6.25
CA GLU A 440 10.93 -7.72 4.82
C GLU A 440 11.48 -6.29 4.60
N LEU A 441 11.41 -5.41 5.62
CA LEU A 441 11.96 -4.06 5.54
C LEU A 441 13.48 -4.05 5.28
N ILE A 442 14.19 -5.13 5.62
CA ILE A 442 15.62 -5.26 5.35
C ILE A 442 15.95 -5.12 3.86
N GLY A 443 14.99 -5.47 2.99
CA GLY A 443 15.15 -5.29 1.55
C GLY A 443 15.44 -3.84 1.12
N ILE A 444 15.12 -2.85 1.97
CA ILE A 444 15.51 -1.45 1.76
C ILE A 444 17.04 -1.30 1.76
N ILE A 445 17.71 -2.01 2.64
CA ILE A 445 19.16 -1.97 2.83
C ILE A 445 19.84 -2.88 1.82
N ASP A 446 19.39 -4.14 1.72
CA ASP A 446 20.00 -5.16 0.88
C ASP A 446 20.07 -4.73 -0.59
N TRP A 447 18.97 -4.20 -1.13
CA TRP A 447 18.94 -3.70 -2.50
C TRP A 447 19.93 -2.54 -2.73
N ARG A 448 19.99 -1.58 -1.79
CA ARG A 448 20.93 -0.45 -1.91
C ARG A 448 22.38 -0.89 -1.84
N MET A 449 22.68 -1.81 -0.95
CA MET A 449 24.01 -2.39 -0.83
C MET A 449 24.44 -3.10 -2.11
N GLN A 450 23.58 -3.93 -2.70
CA GLN A 450 23.83 -4.57 -4.00
C GLN A 450 24.08 -3.53 -5.11
N ARG A 451 23.31 -2.43 -5.12
CA ARG A 451 23.51 -1.36 -6.12
C ARG A 451 24.80 -0.59 -5.93
N LEU A 452 25.24 -0.37 -4.68
CA LEU A 452 26.53 0.25 -4.36
C LEU A 452 27.68 -0.66 -4.74
N GLU A 453 27.62 -1.94 -4.41
CA GLU A 453 28.61 -2.94 -4.80
C GLU A 453 28.78 -3.01 -6.33
N ALA A 454 27.67 -3.08 -7.06
CA ALA A 454 27.66 -3.07 -8.52
C ALA A 454 28.26 -1.78 -9.12
N ALA A 455 28.21 -0.66 -8.40
CA ALA A 455 28.82 0.61 -8.76
C ALA A 455 30.28 0.75 -8.26
N GLY A 456 30.84 -0.27 -7.60
CA GLY A 456 32.19 -0.28 -7.06
C GLY A 456 32.38 0.56 -5.79
N VAL A 457 31.29 0.94 -5.12
CA VAL A 457 31.34 1.69 -3.86
C VAL A 457 31.33 0.70 -2.69
N GLN A 458 32.39 0.75 -1.87
CA GLN A 458 32.48 -0.06 -0.66
C GLN A 458 32.43 0.84 0.58
N PRO A 459 31.39 0.70 1.43
CA PRO A 459 31.32 1.47 2.68
C PRO A 459 32.46 1.12 3.64
N ARG A 460 32.92 2.13 4.37
CA ARG A 460 33.91 1.97 5.46
C ARG A 460 33.14 1.83 6.77
N PHE A 461 32.93 0.59 7.18
CA PHE A 461 32.25 0.25 8.44
C PHE A 461 33.15 0.43 9.67
N ALA A 462 32.55 0.39 10.86
CA ALA A 462 33.22 0.58 12.15
C ALA A 462 34.12 1.85 12.18
N THR A 463 33.68 2.90 11.47
CA THR A 463 34.38 4.16 11.32
C THR A 463 33.48 5.31 11.76
N PHE A 464 33.69 5.79 12.98
CA PHE A 464 33.06 7.00 13.46
C PHE A 464 33.85 8.19 12.90
N ALA A 465 33.43 8.66 11.72
CA ALA A 465 34.13 9.74 11.01
C ALA A 465 33.84 11.09 11.67
N ASP A 466 34.90 11.77 12.08
CA ASP A 466 34.86 13.16 12.52
C ASP A 466 35.19 14.15 11.38
N ALA A 467 35.25 15.46 11.67
CA ALA A 467 35.54 16.46 10.66
C ALA A 467 36.95 16.30 10.02
N PRO A 468 38.04 16.02 10.76
CA PRO A 468 39.33 15.65 10.20
C PRO A 468 39.29 14.47 9.21
N ASP A 469 38.58 13.38 9.56
CA ASP A 469 38.45 12.21 8.68
C ASP A 469 37.74 12.56 7.38
N VAL A 470 36.66 13.32 7.46
CA VAL A 470 35.89 13.79 6.29
C VAL A 470 36.72 14.69 5.40
N LEU A 471 37.43 15.65 5.99
CA LEU A 471 38.28 16.62 5.24
C LEU A 471 39.52 15.98 4.64
N ALA A 472 40.07 14.92 5.24
CA ALA A 472 41.19 14.14 4.70
C ALA A 472 40.87 13.49 3.34
N GLU A 473 39.57 13.23 3.06
CA GLU A 473 39.12 12.75 1.75
C GLU A 473 39.12 13.85 0.68
N VAL A 474 39.35 15.11 1.00
CA VAL A 474 39.30 16.26 0.06
C VAL A 474 37.98 16.26 -0.75
N PRO A 475 36.81 16.30 -0.13
CA PRO A 475 35.52 16.22 -0.80
C PRO A 475 35.15 17.52 -1.52
N ASP A 476 34.50 17.40 -2.69
CA ASP A 476 33.76 18.52 -3.31
C ASP A 476 32.40 18.75 -2.65
N VAL A 477 31.80 17.67 -2.10
CA VAL A 477 30.49 17.70 -1.42
C VAL A 477 30.49 16.72 -0.26
N VAL A 478 29.96 17.13 0.88
CA VAL A 478 29.71 16.26 2.04
C VAL A 478 28.19 16.13 2.25
N ILE A 479 27.72 14.91 2.42
CA ILE A 479 26.32 14.58 2.72
C ILE A 479 26.29 13.92 4.10
N LEU A 480 25.69 14.61 5.07
CA LEU A 480 25.51 14.09 6.42
C LEU A 480 24.15 13.37 6.50
N ALA A 481 24.21 12.07 6.77
CA ALA A 481 23.06 11.19 6.92
C ALA A 481 23.15 10.37 8.22
N THR A 482 23.63 11.01 9.28
CA THR A 482 23.94 10.42 10.58
C THR A 482 22.70 10.00 11.38
N GLY A 483 21.51 10.34 10.87
CA GLY A 483 20.23 9.95 11.49
C GLY A 483 19.90 10.77 12.73
N GLY A 484 19.50 10.11 13.80
CA GLY A 484 19.18 10.73 15.09
C GLY A 484 19.49 9.78 16.24
N VAL A 485 19.41 10.30 17.44
CA VAL A 485 19.51 9.56 18.71
C VAL A 485 18.16 9.61 19.44
N PRO A 486 17.79 8.59 20.23
CA PRO A 486 16.52 8.61 20.97
C PRO A 486 16.43 9.81 21.90
N ASN A 487 15.27 10.45 21.94
CA ASN A 487 14.98 11.50 22.90
C ASN A 487 14.26 10.88 24.11
N THR A 488 14.94 10.79 25.24
CA THR A 488 14.37 10.26 26.50
C THR A 488 14.29 11.31 27.61
N ALA A 489 14.78 12.52 27.36
CA ALA A 489 14.80 13.61 28.35
C ALA A 489 13.48 14.43 28.33
N VAL A 490 12.37 13.75 28.65
CA VAL A 490 11.00 14.30 28.50
C VAL A 490 10.24 14.40 29.83
N LEU A 491 10.82 13.87 30.93
CA LEU A 491 10.17 13.83 32.23
C LEU A 491 10.55 15.05 33.07
N GLU A 492 9.66 15.43 33.99
CA GLU A 492 9.92 16.42 35.00
C GLU A 492 11.08 16.00 35.94
N ASP A 493 11.17 14.66 36.22
CA ASP A 493 12.19 14.06 37.07
C ASP A 493 12.33 12.57 36.74
N GLY A 494 13.55 11.98 36.87
CA GLY A 494 13.81 10.55 36.67
C GLY A 494 14.14 10.15 35.26
N ASN A 495 14.61 11.05 34.40
CA ASN A 495 15.02 10.72 33.02
C ASN A 495 16.13 9.67 32.95
N GLU A 496 16.99 9.59 33.96
CA GLU A 496 18.07 8.60 34.08
C GLU A 496 17.59 7.18 34.45
N LEU A 497 16.31 7.03 34.81
CA LEU A 497 15.70 5.76 35.22
C LEU A 497 14.93 5.10 34.05
N VAL A 498 14.80 5.77 32.93
CA VAL A 498 14.07 5.26 31.76
C VAL A 498 15.04 4.78 30.67
N VAL A 499 14.53 3.89 29.80
CA VAL A 499 15.25 3.43 28.61
C VAL A 499 14.46 3.79 27.36
N SER A 500 15.13 3.87 26.22
CA SER A 500 14.48 4.12 24.94
C SER A 500 13.90 2.85 24.31
N THR A 501 13.00 3.03 23.36
CA THR A 501 12.56 1.93 22.50
C THR A 501 13.73 1.30 21.73
N TRP A 502 14.77 2.05 21.40
CA TRP A 502 15.96 1.54 20.73
C TRP A 502 16.77 0.59 21.60
N ASP A 503 16.87 0.84 22.89
CA ASP A 503 17.58 -0.03 23.83
C ASP A 503 16.94 -1.43 23.90
N ILE A 504 15.62 -1.46 23.88
CA ILE A 504 14.86 -2.73 23.83
C ILE A 504 14.98 -3.41 22.46
N LEU A 505 14.75 -2.65 21.39
CA LEU A 505 14.76 -3.19 20.02
C LEU A 505 16.16 -3.64 19.57
N SER A 506 17.23 -2.99 20.03
CA SER A 506 18.60 -3.45 19.79
C SER A 506 18.97 -4.68 20.59
N GLY A 507 18.29 -4.91 21.73
CA GLY A 507 18.62 -5.94 22.71
C GLY A 507 19.72 -5.51 23.68
N THR A 508 20.07 -4.22 23.72
CA THR A 508 21.03 -3.65 24.68
C THR A 508 20.49 -3.76 26.10
N VAL A 509 19.18 -3.59 26.26
CA VAL A 509 18.48 -3.75 27.54
C VAL A 509 17.50 -4.91 27.42
N ALA A 510 17.58 -5.84 28.37
CA ALA A 510 16.70 -7.00 28.43
C ALA A 510 15.29 -6.63 28.89
N PRO A 511 14.22 -7.31 28.42
CA PRO A 511 12.87 -7.16 28.91
C PRO A 511 12.75 -7.47 30.41
N ALA A 512 12.05 -6.61 31.17
CA ALA A 512 11.69 -6.88 32.56
C ALA A 512 10.30 -7.50 32.67
N SER A 513 9.90 -7.94 33.88
CA SER A 513 8.61 -8.63 34.07
C SER A 513 7.41 -7.70 33.93
N ARG A 514 7.47 -6.47 34.46
CA ARG A 514 6.40 -5.46 34.38
C ARG A 514 6.95 -4.23 33.71
N VAL A 515 6.43 -3.87 32.55
CA VAL A 515 6.97 -2.80 31.72
C VAL A 515 5.89 -1.75 31.43
N LEU A 516 6.22 -0.49 31.67
CA LEU A 516 5.45 0.65 31.21
C LEU A 516 6.10 1.24 29.97
N VAL A 517 5.36 1.34 28.88
CA VAL A 517 5.80 2.01 27.65
C VAL A 517 5.08 3.35 27.52
N PHE A 518 5.79 4.43 27.57
CA PHE A 518 5.27 5.76 27.29
C PHE A 518 5.49 6.11 25.83
N ASP A 519 4.42 6.48 25.13
CA ASP A 519 4.42 6.84 23.71
C ASP A 519 3.66 8.16 23.51
N ASP A 520 4.37 9.22 23.15
CA ASP A 520 3.78 10.46 22.65
C ASP A 520 4.23 10.80 21.21
N ASN A 521 4.89 9.84 20.55
CA ASN A 521 5.27 9.92 19.15
C ASN A 521 4.24 9.23 18.21
N GLY A 522 3.48 8.28 18.73
CA GLY A 522 2.33 7.67 18.05
C GLY A 522 2.65 6.74 16.88
N GLY A 523 3.91 6.37 16.68
CA GLY A 523 4.37 5.61 15.52
C GLY A 523 4.71 4.15 15.81
N HIS A 524 5.34 3.50 14.82
CA HIS A 524 5.77 2.10 14.90
C HIS A 524 6.72 1.76 16.07
N PRO A 525 7.70 2.61 16.48
CA PRO A 525 8.71 2.20 17.45
C PRO A 525 8.14 1.75 18.80
N ALA A 526 7.22 2.51 19.39
CA ALA A 526 6.58 2.16 20.66
C ALA A 526 5.74 0.89 20.54
N MET A 527 4.92 0.81 19.49
CA MET A 527 4.03 -0.33 19.27
C MET A 527 4.82 -1.62 19.03
N GLN A 528 5.89 -1.53 18.25
CA GLN A 528 6.78 -2.65 17.98
C GLN A 528 7.51 -3.12 19.25
N THR A 529 7.95 -2.18 20.06
CA THR A 529 8.59 -2.46 21.36
C THR A 529 7.63 -3.15 22.31
N ALA A 530 6.40 -2.65 22.43
CA ALA A 530 5.36 -3.24 23.28
C ALA A 530 5.00 -4.67 22.83
N GLU A 531 4.88 -4.91 21.52
CA GLU A 531 4.64 -6.25 20.98
C GLU A 531 5.81 -7.19 21.31
N LEU A 532 7.05 -6.77 21.08
CA LEU A 532 8.25 -7.57 21.37
C LEU A 532 8.37 -7.91 22.87
N LEU A 533 8.13 -6.95 23.76
CA LEU A 533 8.13 -7.16 25.20
C LEU A 533 7.04 -8.16 25.62
N ALA A 534 5.84 -8.02 25.08
CA ALA A 534 4.71 -8.91 25.37
C ALA A 534 4.94 -10.33 24.83
N GLU A 535 5.54 -10.48 23.63
CA GLU A 535 5.97 -11.79 23.09
C GLU A 535 7.06 -12.44 23.96
N ALA A 536 7.91 -11.63 24.60
CA ALA A 536 8.93 -12.11 25.56
C ALA A 536 8.36 -12.49 26.94
N GLY A 537 7.06 -12.28 27.18
CA GLY A 537 6.36 -12.64 28.42
C GLY A 537 6.25 -11.52 29.45
N SER A 538 6.61 -10.29 29.11
CA SER A 538 6.42 -9.13 29.98
C SER A 538 4.92 -8.76 30.11
N ALA A 539 4.51 -8.34 31.32
CA ALA A 539 3.23 -7.65 31.51
C ALA A 539 3.42 -6.18 31.09
N VAL A 540 2.80 -5.80 29.96
CA VAL A 540 3.01 -4.50 29.33
C VAL A 540 1.80 -3.59 29.51
N GLU A 541 2.03 -2.34 29.94
CA GLU A 541 1.07 -1.24 29.83
C GLU A 541 1.64 -0.17 28.90
N ILE A 542 0.89 0.23 27.86
CA ILE A 542 1.19 1.40 27.03
C ILE A 542 0.39 2.58 27.59
N ILE A 543 1.07 3.71 27.82
CA ILE A 543 0.41 4.98 28.12
C ILE A 543 0.71 6.00 27.04
N SER A 544 -0.29 6.80 26.66
CA SER A 544 -0.15 7.84 25.66
C SER A 544 -1.04 9.05 26.00
N PRO A 545 -0.56 10.29 25.78
CA PRO A 545 -1.39 11.48 25.93
C PRO A 545 -2.46 11.58 24.85
N GLU A 546 -2.36 10.81 23.78
CA GLU A 546 -3.24 10.82 22.64
C GLU A 546 -4.64 10.26 22.95
N ARG A 547 -5.62 10.59 22.10
CA ARG A 547 -7.02 10.12 22.19
C ARG A 547 -7.22 8.65 21.80
N TYR A 548 -6.25 8.05 21.12
CA TYR A 548 -6.16 6.62 20.81
C TYR A 548 -4.68 6.25 20.63
N PHE A 549 -4.35 4.98 20.79
CA PHE A 549 -2.95 4.56 20.64
C PHE A 549 -2.52 4.57 19.16
N ALA A 550 -1.25 4.88 18.93
CA ALA A 550 -0.61 4.90 17.62
C ALA A 550 -1.31 5.78 16.57
N PRO A 551 -1.54 7.07 16.84
CA PRO A 551 -2.27 7.97 15.93
C PRO A 551 -1.57 8.22 14.58
N GLU A 552 -0.25 8.05 14.51
CA GLU A 552 0.54 8.21 13.28
C GLU A 552 0.58 6.95 12.40
N MET A 553 -0.17 5.91 12.77
CA MET A 553 -0.30 4.69 11.97
C MET A 553 -1.67 4.60 11.33
N GLY A 554 -1.69 4.33 10.02
CA GLY A 554 -2.92 4.05 9.32
C GLY A 554 -3.58 2.74 9.75
N GLY A 555 -4.89 2.65 9.52
CA GLY A 555 -5.74 1.56 10.00
C GLY A 555 -5.26 0.17 9.61
N MET A 556 -4.59 0.02 8.47
CA MET A 556 -4.08 -1.27 8.01
C MET A 556 -2.97 -1.80 8.94
N ASN A 557 -1.95 -0.99 9.23
CA ASN A 557 -0.88 -1.40 10.15
C ASN A 557 -1.34 -1.43 11.60
N HIS A 558 -2.20 -0.50 12.02
CA HIS A 558 -2.77 -0.45 13.37
C HIS A 558 -3.46 -1.76 13.77
N THR A 559 -4.21 -2.37 12.86
CA THR A 559 -4.96 -3.62 13.08
C THR A 559 -4.07 -4.77 13.57
N LEU A 560 -2.85 -4.89 13.04
CA LEU A 560 -1.94 -5.97 13.46
C LEU A 560 -1.46 -5.79 14.89
N TYR A 561 -1.16 -4.57 15.30
CA TYR A 561 -0.79 -4.26 16.69
C TYR A 561 -1.97 -4.46 17.62
N ALA A 562 -3.16 -4.00 17.25
CA ALA A 562 -4.37 -4.23 18.04
C ALA A 562 -4.63 -5.73 18.28
N ALA A 563 -4.46 -6.56 17.23
CA ALA A 563 -4.59 -8.01 17.35
C ALA A 563 -3.51 -8.65 18.24
N ALA A 564 -2.25 -8.19 18.15
CA ALA A 564 -1.16 -8.65 19.00
C ALA A 564 -1.39 -8.25 20.47
N PHE A 565 -1.79 -7.02 20.71
CA PHE A 565 -2.05 -6.50 22.06
C PHE A 565 -3.22 -7.22 22.73
N HIS A 566 -4.28 -7.50 21.98
CA HIS A 566 -5.39 -8.31 22.48
C HIS A 566 -4.91 -9.73 22.86
N ARG A 567 -4.12 -10.39 22.01
CA ARG A 567 -3.60 -11.75 22.25
C ARG A 567 -2.72 -11.83 23.49
N HIS A 568 -1.90 -10.83 23.73
CA HIS A 568 -0.94 -10.77 24.82
C HIS A 568 -1.45 -9.99 26.05
N SER A 569 -2.71 -9.55 26.04
CA SER A 569 -3.33 -8.78 27.13
C SER A 569 -2.55 -7.50 27.49
N VAL A 570 -1.99 -6.82 26.48
CA VAL A 570 -1.34 -5.51 26.67
C VAL A 570 -2.38 -4.51 27.11
N ARG A 571 -2.13 -3.83 28.22
CA ARG A 571 -3.00 -2.75 28.69
C ARG A 571 -2.72 -1.45 27.92
N ILE A 572 -3.77 -0.73 27.56
CA ILE A 572 -3.67 0.56 26.86
C ILE A 572 -4.36 1.62 27.71
N THR A 573 -3.63 2.68 28.09
CA THR A 573 -4.12 3.82 28.86
C THR A 573 -3.87 5.09 28.05
N ILE A 574 -4.93 5.65 27.49
CA ILE A 574 -4.92 6.87 26.67
C ILE A 574 -5.23 8.12 27.52
N ASN A 575 -5.04 9.32 26.94
CA ASN A 575 -5.18 10.59 27.64
C ASN A 575 -4.35 10.64 28.94
N ALA A 576 -3.19 9.99 28.91
CA ALA A 576 -2.31 9.80 30.08
C ALA A 576 -0.85 10.08 29.71
N ARG A 577 -0.22 10.96 30.46
CA ARG A 577 1.15 11.43 30.25
C ARG A 577 2.05 10.95 31.39
N LEU A 578 3.20 10.41 31.09
CA LEU A 578 4.25 10.13 32.06
C LEU A 578 4.89 11.45 32.51
N LEU A 579 4.85 11.74 33.81
CA LEU A 579 5.37 12.98 34.39
C LEU A 579 6.75 12.76 35.01
N SER A 580 6.90 11.75 35.85
CA SER A 580 8.15 11.46 36.54
C SER A 580 8.31 9.97 36.84
N VAL A 581 9.54 9.55 37.07
CA VAL A 581 9.89 8.20 37.51
C VAL A 581 10.83 8.28 38.70
N ARG A 582 10.55 7.52 39.75
CA ARG A 582 11.44 7.45 40.92
C ARG A 582 11.71 5.99 41.28
N ARG A 583 12.82 5.74 41.93
CA ARG A 583 13.13 4.41 42.43
C ARG A 583 12.37 4.15 43.75
N GLU A 584 11.73 2.98 43.81
CA GLU A 584 11.01 2.54 45.01
C GLU A 584 11.41 1.07 45.33
N GLY A 585 12.38 0.92 46.22
CA GLY A 585 13.02 -0.36 46.48
C GLY A 585 13.69 -0.92 45.25
N ASN A 586 13.29 -2.12 44.84
CA ASN A 586 13.78 -2.79 43.61
C ASN A 586 12.93 -2.48 42.37
N ALA A 587 11.90 -1.65 42.50
CA ALA A 587 11.00 -1.27 41.42
C ALA A 587 11.12 0.22 41.07
N LEU A 588 10.36 0.65 40.08
CA LEU A 588 10.18 2.03 39.66
C LEU A 588 8.72 2.44 39.89
N SER A 589 8.52 3.60 40.55
CA SER A 589 7.21 4.22 40.65
C SER A 589 7.13 5.31 39.58
N ALA A 590 6.24 5.10 38.60
CA ALA A 590 5.96 6.05 37.52
C ALA A 590 4.73 6.87 37.89
N THR A 591 4.86 8.20 37.96
CA THR A 591 3.76 9.14 38.17
C THR A 591 3.15 9.54 36.85
N ILE A 592 1.85 9.30 36.71
CA ILE A 592 1.08 9.54 35.49
C ILE A 592 0.03 10.62 35.77
N GLY A 593 -0.09 11.58 34.88
CA GLY A 593 -1.10 12.63 34.88
C GLY A 593 -1.90 12.66 33.60
N SER A 594 -2.75 13.67 33.46
CA SER A 594 -3.55 13.90 32.25
C SER A 594 -3.55 15.39 31.92
N ASP A 595 -3.59 15.72 30.62
CA ASP A 595 -3.76 17.11 30.16
C ASP A 595 -5.19 17.62 30.38
N HIS A 596 -6.12 16.74 30.81
CA HIS A 596 -7.54 17.01 30.97
C HIS A 596 -7.98 17.23 32.43
N GLY A 597 -7.08 17.08 33.40
CA GLY A 597 -7.43 17.25 34.82
C GLY A 597 -6.18 17.17 35.72
N PRO A 598 -6.32 17.57 37.01
CA PRO A 598 -5.22 17.60 37.95
C PRO A 598 -4.90 16.21 38.57
N GLU A 599 -5.69 15.19 38.29
CA GLU A 599 -5.52 13.88 38.92
C GLU A 599 -4.20 13.26 38.49
N ARG A 600 -3.52 12.66 39.47
CA ARG A 600 -2.29 11.89 39.29
C ARG A 600 -2.48 10.49 39.86
N PHE A 601 -1.87 9.50 39.24
CA PHE A 601 -1.84 8.14 39.74
C PHE A 601 -0.48 7.53 39.50
N GLU A 602 -0.16 6.47 40.22
CA GLU A 602 1.14 5.81 40.14
C GLU A 602 1.03 4.42 39.54
N ARG A 603 2.11 3.97 38.90
CA ARG A 603 2.35 2.59 38.48
C ARG A 603 3.67 2.09 39.02
N LEU A 604 3.61 0.97 39.71
CA LEU A 604 4.80 0.27 40.21
C LEU A 604 5.22 -0.78 39.18
N VAL A 605 6.35 -0.56 38.52
CA VAL A 605 6.85 -1.37 37.42
C VAL A 605 8.33 -1.71 37.61
N ASP A 606 8.86 -2.65 36.80
CA ASP A 606 10.26 -3.03 36.88
C ASP A 606 11.10 -2.29 35.80
N GLN A 607 10.45 -1.75 34.77
CA GLN A 607 11.09 -1.03 33.67
C GLN A 607 10.13 0.02 33.09
N VAL A 608 10.68 1.17 32.73
CA VAL A 608 9.97 2.22 31.99
C VAL A 608 10.68 2.46 30.67
N VAL A 609 9.94 2.37 29.56
CA VAL A 609 10.42 2.62 28.20
C VAL A 609 9.76 3.87 27.66
N VAL A 610 10.55 4.76 27.06
CA VAL A 610 10.08 6.04 26.49
C VAL A 610 10.27 6.04 24.98
N GLU A 611 9.24 6.45 24.27
CA GLU A 611 9.29 6.82 22.85
C GLU A 611 8.81 8.26 22.69
N HIS A 612 9.75 9.15 22.38
CA HIS A 612 9.52 10.58 22.17
C HIS A 612 10.27 11.07 20.92
N GLY A 613 10.39 10.23 19.92
CA GLY A 613 11.10 10.52 18.68
C GLY A 613 12.63 10.60 18.84
N THR A 614 13.27 11.31 17.93
CA THR A 614 14.74 11.37 17.82
C THR A 614 15.24 12.80 17.71
N LEU A 615 16.43 13.05 18.25
CA LEU A 615 17.17 14.30 18.09
C LEU A 615 18.28 14.12 17.05
N PRO A 616 18.46 15.05 16.09
CA PRO A 616 19.57 15.00 15.13
C PRO A 616 20.89 15.34 15.85
N PRO A 617 21.97 14.57 15.67
CA PRO A 617 23.31 14.97 16.09
C PRO A 617 23.84 16.03 15.12
N THR A 618 24.17 17.22 15.61
CA THR A 618 24.59 18.38 14.80
C THR A 618 26.07 18.66 14.84
N GLU A 619 26.83 18.01 15.71
CA GLU A 619 28.22 18.31 16.01
C GLU A 619 29.12 18.24 14.74
N LEU A 620 28.93 17.22 13.91
CA LEU A 620 29.69 17.08 12.69
C LEU A 620 29.30 18.15 11.64
N TYR A 621 28.02 18.53 11.58
CA TYR A 621 27.57 19.62 10.72
C TYR A 621 28.20 20.93 11.15
N ASP A 622 28.15 21.24 12.46
CA ASP A 622 28.71 22.48 13.01
C ASP A 622 30.24 22.56 12.83
N ALA A 623 30.94 21.43 12.88
CA ALA A 623 32.38 21.35 12.64
C ALA A 623 32.79 21.48 11.17
N LEU A 624 31.91 21.14 10.23
CA LEU A 624 32.19 21.14 8.78
C LEU A 624 31.64 22.37 8.04
N ARG A 625 30.68 23.08 8.61
CA ARG A 625 30.17 24.29 7.95
C ARG A 625 31.25 25.38 7.90
N PRO A 626 31.35 26.14 6.79
CA PRO A 626 32.31 27.22 6.62
C PRO A 626 32.17 28.33 7.66
#